data_9d5dd2368d57f592e64cf2dbb5315ed7
#
_entry.id   9d5dd2368d57f592e64cf2dbb5315ed7
#
_cell.length_a   1.000
_cell.length_b   1.000
_cell.length_c   1.000
_cell.angle_alpha   90.00
_cell.angle_beta   90.00
_cell.angle_gamma   90.00
#
_symmetry.space_group_name_H-M   'P 1'
#
loop_
_entity.id
_entity.type
_entity.pdbx_description
1 polymer ?
#
loop_
_entity_poly.entity_id
_entity_poly.type
_entity_poly.pdbx_seq_one_letter_code
_entity_poly.pdbx_strand_id
1 'polypeptide(L)'
;MRHLLLITAFLAMLGPTSAHAEGSESLWDGLQVHGFASQAAIWTSENRFFGNSPETSFAFTEIGLNASLPINPRILLSGQLLARRAGDMYDGTPELDYGLADITLASSNEQRWGVRVGRVKNPLGIYNETRDVPFTRPGIFLPQVIYYDKIRNLALSTDGLMFYGESYIDQGALSLTLGGGQPVIDDNVGWTFLRNNYDGEFQTDNKTGLVQLWYSTPGERFKFGLSGIMLSLRFDPGQHSPLRSGTTDIFYWIASIQYDTEDWTLSAEYLREPLAWDDYGPLFPNFKTTVEGYYLQGTYRIRPNIELLMRYEEGFANRNDRDGVRFSTRTGGLFPPFAGFSKIWTAGLRWDINRQWMVRAEYQRHHGTFVLSFRENPDLGQLREYWNLFAVQAAFRF
;
A
#
# COMPACT_ATOMS: atom_id res chain seq x y z
N MET A 1 15.63 13.93 -21.85
CA MET A 1 16.89 13.25 -22.26
C MET A 1 17.92 13.07 -21.12
N ARG A 2 17.85 13.76 -19.98
CA ARG A 2 18.77 13.58 -18.84
C ARG A 2 18.48 12.35 -17.96
N HIS A 3 17.28 11.81 -17.98
CA HIS A 3 16.88 10.66 -17.14
C HIS A 3 17.16 9.28 -17.75
N LEU A 4 17.48 9.21 -19.06
CA LEU A 4 17.81 7.93 -19.73
C LEU A 4 19.26 7.48 -19.45
N LEU A 5 20.15 8.40 -19.11
CA LEU A 5 21.58 8.12 -18.84
C LEU A 5 21.85 7.50 -17.46
N LEU A 6 20.94 7.67 -16.48
CA LEU A 6 21.09 7.08 -15.14
C LEU A 6 20.76 5.57 -15.12
N ILE A 7 19.87 5.11 -15.99
CA ILE A 7 19.50 3.69 -16.09
C ILE A 7 20.63 2.87 -16.72
N THR A 8 21.38 3.45 -17.65
CA THR A 8 22.50 2.76 -18.33
C THR A 8 23.73 2.61 -17.44
N ALA A 9 23.95 3.51 -16.50
CA ALA A 9 25.07 3.45 -15.56
C ALA A 9 24.88 2.39 -14.46
N PHE A 10 23.63 2.06 -14.10
CA PHE A 10 23.32 1.09 -13.04
C PHE A 10 23.44 -0.36 -13.51
N LEU A 11 23.17 -0.63 -14.79
CA LEU A 11 23.32 -1.96 -15.40
C LEU A 11 24.78 -2.38 -15.64
N ALA A 12 25.71 -1.43 -15.68
CA ALA A 12 27.12 -1.70 -15.93
C ALA A 12 27.91 -2.16 -14.68
N MET A 13 27.33 -2.10 -13.49
CA MET A 13 28.00 -2.51 -12.24
C MET A 13 27.74 -3.96 -11.82
N LEU A 14 26.93 -4.71 -12.54
CA LEU A 14 26.58 -6.11 -12.24
C LEU A 14 27.35 -7.11 -13.13
N GLY A 15 28.63 -6.88 -13.33
CA GLY A 15 29.51 -7.92 -13.90
C GLY A 15 29.86 -8.97 -12.84
N PRO A 16 29.92 -10.29 -13.18
CA PRO A 16 30.31 -11.31 -12.21
C PRO A 16 31.83 -11.18 -11.93
N THR A 17 32.17 -10.62 -10.78
CA THR A 17 33.53 -10.72 -10.25
C THR A 17 33.68 -12.03 -9.49
N SER A 18 34.12 -13.09 -10.17
CA SER A 18 34.62 -14.28 -9.53
C SER A 18 36.09 -14.03 -9.12
N ALA A 19 36.28 -13.63 -7.86
CA ALA A 19 37.55 -13.70 -7.20
C ALA A 19 37.52 -14.79 -6.14
N HIS A 20 38.08 -15.95 -6.40
CA HIS A 20 38.33 -16.96 -5.37
C HIS A 20 39.52 -16.50 -4.52
N ALA A 21 39.26 -16.20 -3.26
CA ALA A 21 40.25 -16.13 -2.21
C ALA A 21 39.87 -17.16 -1.15
N GLU A 22 40.76 -18.16 -0.97
CA GLU A 22 40.63 -19.16 0.11
C GLU A 22 40.83 -18.50 1.46
N GLY A 23 39.90 -18.78 2.42
CA GLY A 23 40.18 -18.73 3.85
C GLY A 23 39.81 -17.44 4.59
N SER A 24 38.56 -17.10 4.63
CA SER A 24 37.72 -16.60 5.73
C SER A 24 36.29 -16.46 5.17
N GLU A 25 35.30 -17.07 5.76
CA GLU A 25 33.90 -16.81 5.41
C GLU A 25 33.68 -15.30 5.55
N SER A 26 33.57 -14.60 4.43
CA SER A 26 33.31 -13.17 4.42
C SER A 26 31.88 -12.95 4.93
N LEU A 27 31.67 -11.97 5.78
CA LEU A 27 30.33 -11.51 6.18
C LEU A 27 29.37 -11.32 4.99
N TRP A 28 29.95 -11.11 3.81
CA TRP A 28 29.19 -10.85 2.56
C TRP A 28 28.81 -12.12 1.80
N ASP A 29 29.30 -13.31 2.18
CA ASP A 29 29.00 -14.57 1.46
C ASP A 29 27.51 -14.94 1.55
N GLY A 30 26.79 -14.45 2.55
CA GLY A 30 25.35 -14.60 2.73
C GLY A 30 24.50 -13.49 2.10
N LEU A 31 25.10 -12.49 1.46
CA LEU A 31 24.35 -11.37 0.89
C LEU A 31 23.49 -11.82 -0.30
N GLN A 32 22.20 -11.62 -0.19
CA GLN A 32 21.24 -11.83 -1.26
C GLN A 32 20.74 -10.49 -1.76
N VAL A 33 20.77 -10.29 -3.09
CA VAL A 33 20.28 -9.07 -3.73
C VAL A 33 19.26 -9.46 -4.79
N HIS A 34 18.10 -8.82 -4.74
CA HIS A 34 17.03 -9.00 -5.71
C HIS A 34 16.49 -7.65 -6.15
N GLY A 35 15.92 -7.61 -7.33
CA GLY A 35 15.32 -6.39 -7.82
C GLY A 35 14.14 -6.64 -8.74
N PHE A 36 13.36 -5.59 -8.94
CA PHE A 36 12.26 -5.59 -9.88
C PHE A 36 12.12 -4.22 -10.54
N ALA A 37 11.51 -4.22 -11.71
CA ALA A 37 11.07 -3.02 -12.39
C ALA A 37 9.70 -3.28 -13.01
N SER A 38 8.81 -2.31 -12.99
CA SER A 38 7.55 -2.37 -13.71
C SER A 38 7.18 -1.04 -14.33
N GLN A 39 6.49 -1.10 -15.45
CA GLN A 39 5.94 0.05 -16.15
C GLN A 39 4.51 -0.26 -16.57
N ALA A 40 3.58 0.65 -16.29
CA ALA A 40 2.23 0.56 -16.80
C ALA A 40 1.90 1.71 -17.76
N ALA A 41 0.99 1.42 -18.69
CA ALA A 41 0.23 2.39 -19.46
C ALA A 41 -1.21 2.37 -18.93
N ILE A 42 -1.75 3.53 -18.59
CA ILE A 42 -3.08 3.69 -17.96
C ILE A 42 -3.90 4.63 -18.83
N TRP A 43 -5.10 4.21 -19.16
CA TRP A 43 -6.11 5.03 -19.82
C TRP A 43 -7.38 5.09 -18.97
N THR A 44 -7.99 6.27 -18.87
CA THR A 44 -9.30 6.47 -18.24
C THR A 44 -10.25 7.21 -19.18
N SER A 45 -11.54 6.91 -19.14
CA SER A 45 -12.53 7.60 -19.96
C SER A 45 -12.79 9.03 -19.47
N GLU A 46 -12.59 9.27 -18.19
CA GLU A 46 -12.83 10.53 -17.48
C GLU A 46 -11.78 10.64 -16.35
N ASN A 47 -11.91 11.43 -15.38
CA ASN A 47 -11.08 11.60 -14.16
C ASN A 47 -9.62 11.14 -14.32
N ARG A 48 -8.70 11.79 -13.64
CA ARG A 48 -7.29 11.41 -13.66
C ARG A 48 -7.00 10.31 -12.61
N PHE A 49 -6.21 9.33 -13.03
CA PHE A 49 -5.71 8.27 -12.16
C PHE A 49 -4.25 7.94 -12.55
N PHE A 50 -3.30 8.34 -11.70
CA PHE A 50 -1.86 8.32 -11.94
C PHE A 50 -1.43 9.08 -13.20
N GLY A 51 -1.59 10.41 -13.13
CA GLY A 51 -1.23 11.36 -14.17
C GLY A 51 -2.35 11.66 -15.16
N ASN A 52 -2.01 12.17 -16.33
CA ASN A 52 -3.00 12.54 -17.35
C ASN A 52 -3.54 11.31 -18.10
N SER A 53 -4.22 10.43 -17.37
CA SER A 53 -4.72 9.15 -17.88
C SER A 53 -5.85 9.26 -18.92
N PRO A 54 -6.67 10.34 -19.01
CA PRO A 54 -7.58 10.53 -20.14
C PRO A 54 -6.87 10.56 -21.51
N GLU A 55 -5.60 10.99 -21.55
CA GLU A 55 -4.77 11.00 -22.76
C GLU A 55 -3.78 9.82 -22.82
N THR A 56 -3.93 8.81 -21.96
CA THR A 56 -3.00 7.71 -21.72
C THR A 56 -1.74 8.13 -20.95
N SER A 57 -1.68 7.74 -19.70
CA SER A 57 -0.56 8.02 -18.80
C SER A 57 0.45 6.87 -18.74
N PHE A 58 1.74 7.21 -18.77
CA PHE A 58 2.85 6.33 -18.43
C PHE A 58 3.46 6.68 -17.06
N ALA A 59 2.76 7.45 -16.27
CA ALA A 59 3.24 7.88 -14.96
C ALA A 59 2.94 6.85 -13.85
N PHE A 60 3.10 5.55 -14.15
CA PHE A 60 3.07 4.48 -13.16
C PHE A 60 4.23 3.53 -13.41
N THR A 61 5.35 3.83 -12.72
CA THR A 61 6.62 3.09 -12.79
C THR A 61 7.04 2.71 -11.38
N GLU A 62 7.48 1.48 -11.18
CA GLU A 62 8.00 1.00 -9.90
C GLU A 62 9.33 0.29 -10.15
N ILE A 63 10.39 0.69 -9.44
CA ILE A 63 11.72 0.07 -9.49
C ILE A 63 12.16 -0.16 -8.06
N GLY A 64 12.37 -1.41 -7.69
CA GLY A 64 12.80 -1.81 -6.36
C GLY A 64 14.12 -2.60 -6.39
N LEU A 65 14.96 -2.33 -5.41
CA LEU A 65 16.16 -3.10 -5.12
C LEU A 65 16.15 -3.46 -3.65
N ASN A 66 16.16 -4.74 -3.34
CA ASN A 66 16.22 -5.24 -1.97
C ASN A 66 17.46 -6.10 -1.74
N ALA A 67 17.94 -6.06 -0.51
CA ALA A 67 19.06 -6.84 -0.05
C ALA A 67 18.77 -7.44 1.31
N SER A 68 19.26 -8.65 1.54
CA SER A 68 19.24 -9.31 2.85
C SER A 68 20.59 -9.93 3.18
N LEU A 69 21.04 -9.78 4.43
CA LEU A 69 22.32 -10.24 4.92
C LEU A 69 22.14 -10.93 6.28
N PRO A 70 22.22 -12.27 6.35
CA PRO A 70 22.27 -12.99 7.62
C PRO A 70 23.61 -12.73 8.31
N ILE A 71 23.57 -12.03 9.45
CA ILE A 71 24.77 -11.78 10.27
C ILE A 71 25.13 -13.02 11.08
N ASN A 72 24.13 -13.73 11.57
CA ASN A 72 24.23 -15.00 12.29
C ASN A 72 22.86 -15.69 12.26
N PRO A 73 22.71 -16.93 12.83
CA PRO A 73 21.44 -17.65 12.81
C PRO A 73 20.24 -16.93 13.49
N ARG A 74 20.50 -15.85 14.23
CA ARG A 74 19.46 -15.10 14.97
C ARG A 74 19.25 -13.69 14.44
N ILE A 75 20.18 -13.14 13.64
CA ILE A 75 20.12 -11.75 13.19
C ILE A 75 20.19 -11.68 11.67
N LEU A 76 19.14 -11.15 11.06
CA LEU A 76 19.03 -10.85 9.64
C LEU A 76 18.90 -9.34 9.45
N LEU A 77 19.78 -8.74 8.66
CA LEU A 77 19.59 -7.38 8.16
C LEU A 77 18.89 -7.44 6.80
N SER A 78 17.90 -6.60 6.59
CA SER A 78 17.23 -6.51 5.29
C SER A 78 16.75 -5.09 5.01
N GLY A 79 16.70 -4.74 3.71
CA GLY A 79 16.22 -3.43 3.29
C GLY A 79 15.85 -3.40 1.82
N GLN A 80 15.01 -2.41 1.47
CA GLN A 80 14.57 -2.15 0.10
C GLN A 80 14.59 -0.65 -0.17
N LEU A 81 15.18 -0.28 -1.29
CA LEU A 81 15.00 1.01 -1.93
C LEU A 81 13.92 0.88 -3.01
N LEU A 82 13.01 1.83 -3.05
CA LEU A 82 11.94 1.87 -4.02
C LEU A 82 11.90 3.25 -4.69
N ALA A 83 11.99 3.28 -6.02
CA ALA A 83 11.67 4.42 -6.84
C ALA A 83 10.28 4.21 -7.45
N ARG A 84 9.29 5.00 -7.01
CA ARG A 84 7.91 4.89 -7.46
C ARG A 84 7.44 6.19 -8.08
N ARG A 85 7.06 6.14 -9.33
CA ARG A 85 6.31 7.21 -9.98
C ARG A 85 4.84 6.82 -10.04
N ALA A 86 3.94 7.68 -9.55
CA ALA A 86 2.50 7.44 -9.59
C ALA A 86 1.76 8.78 -9.74
N GLY A 87 1.65 9.23 -10.98
CA GLY A 87 1.08 10.52 -11.33
C GLY A 87 1.76 11.68 -10.62
N ASP A 88 0.94 12.57 -10.07
CA ASP A 88 1.39 13.74 -9.30
C ASP A 88 1.66 13.40 -7.82
N MET A 89 1.28 12.19 -7.36
CA MET A 89 1.46 11.77 -5.96
C MET A 89 2.89 11.37 -5.65
N TYR A 90 3.60 10.75 -6.59
CA TYR A 90 4.98 10.27 -6.44
C TYR A 90 5.76 10.51 -7.73
N ASP A 91 6.91 11.13 -7.64
CA ASP A 91 7.71 11.61 -8.77
C ASP A 91 8.76 10.61 -9.29
N GLY A 92 8.96 9.50 -8.57
CA GLY A 92 9.96 8.49 -8.90
C GLY A 92 11.28 8.66 -8.16
N THR A 93 11.36 9.56 -7.19
CA THR A 93 12.55 9.68 -6.31
C THR A 93 12.73 8.39 -5.52
N PRO A 94 13.95 7.80 -5.50
CA PRO A 94 14.22 6.62 -4.68
C PRO A 94 14.10 6.92 -3.18
N GLU A 95 13.33 6.10 -2.48
CA GLU A 95 13.11 6.19 -1.04
C GLU A 95 13.43 4.85 -0.36
N LEU A 96 13.78 4.92 0.93
CA LEU A 96 13.88 3.74 1.78
C LEU A 96 12.47 3.23 2.07
N ASP A 97 12.09 2.11 1.48
CA ASP A 97 10.78 1.49 1.64
C ASP A 97 10.70 0.73 2.97
N TYR A 98 11.72 -0.08 3.26
CA TYR A 98 12.01 -0.64 4.59
C TYR A 98 13.52 -0.83 4.77
N GLY A 99 13.95 -0.87 6.04
CA GLY A 99 15.33 -1.15 6.42
C GLY A 99 15.38 -1.53 7.89
N LEU A 100 15.64 -2.81 8.18
CA LEU A 100 15.45 -3.37 9.52
C LEU A 100 16.49 -4.43 9.89
N ALA A 101 16.66 -4.61 11.19
CA ALA A 101 17.23 -5.79 11.78
C ALA A 101 16.10 -6.70 12.31
N ASP A 102 16.05 -7.95 11.84
CA ASP A 102 15.16 -9.00 12.35
C ASP A 102 15.97 -9.86 13.32
N ILE A 103 15.55 -9.90 14.59
CA ILE A 103 16.22 -10.58 15.68
C ILE A 103 15.32 -11.72 16.17
N THR A 104 15.69 -12.96 15.88
CA THR A 104 15.01 -14.15 16.36
C THR A 104 15.32 -14.37 17.85
N LEU A 105 14.31 -14.29 18.70
CA LEU A 105 14.42 -14.50 20.14
C LEU A 105 14.31 -15.98 20.53
N ALA A 106 13.37 -16.69 19.90
CA ALA A 106 13.15 -18.12 20.09
C ALA A 106 12.70 -18.75 18.76
N SER A 107 13.17 -19.97 18.51
CA SER A 107 12.75 -20.75 17.34
C SER A 107 12.80 -22.23 17.68
N SER A 108 11.70 -22.95 17.40
CA SER A 108 11.56 -24.39 17.48
C SER A 108 10.70 -24.88 16.31
N ASN A 109 10.38 -26.15 16.26
CA ASN A 109 9.47 -26.69 15.25
C ASN A 109 8.01 -26.23 15.45
N GLU A 110 7.66 -25.79 16.66
CA GLU A 110 6.31 -25.42 17.05
C GLU A 110 6.10 -23.91 17.15
N GLN A 111 7.18 -23.12 17.23
CA GLN A 111 7.04 -21.68 17.43
C GLN A 111 8.27 -20.90 16.99
N ARG A 112 8.03 -19.69 16.54
CA ARG A 112 9.05 -18.69 16.23
C ARG A 112 8.64 -17.35 16.81
N TRP A 113 9.56 -16.69 17.53
CA TRP A 113 9.35 -15.37 18.12
C TRP A 113 10.54 -14.47 17.82
N GLY A 114 10.27 -13.21 17.52
CA GLY A 114 11.34 -12.27 17.22
C GLY A 114 10.91 -10.82 17.35
N VAL A 115 11.86 -9.94 17.08
CA VAL A 115 11.71 -8.49 17.10
C VAL A 115 12.34 -7.91 15.83
N ARG A 116 11.64 -7.01 15.17
CA ARG A 116 12.13 -6.19 14.06
C ARG A 116 12.34 -4.76 14.53
N VAL A 117 13.49 -4.18 14.23
CA VAL A 117 13.86 -2.82 14.62
C VAL A 117 14.33 -2.06 13.40
N GLY A 118 13.83 -0.84 13.19
CA GLY A 118 14.13 0.02 12.05
C GLY A 118 12.89 0.47 11.34
N ARG A 119 12.97 0.72 10.03
CA ARG A 119 11.80 0.95 9.18
C ARG A 119 11.17 -0.37 8.82
N VAL A 120 10.03 -0.67 9.41
CA VAL A 120 9.32 -1.94 9.25
C VAL A 120 8.02 -1.70 8.50
N LYS A 121 7.68 -2.60 7.56
CA LYS A 121 6.37 -2.55 6.88
C LYS A 121 5.25 -2.86 7.86
N ASN A 122 4.19 -2.07 7.77
CA ASN A 122 3.03 -2.22 8.63
C ASN A 122 2.22 -3.47 8.24
N PRO A 123 1.98 -4.40 9.16
CA PRO A 123 1.22 -5.61 8.91
C PRO A 123 -0.28 -5.30 8.88
N LEU A 124 -0.78 -4.73 7.78
CA LEU A 124 -2.17 -4.33 7.60
C LEU A 124 -2.83 -5.13 6.46
N GLY A 125 -3.88 -5.89 6.79
CA GLY A 125 -4.59 -6.72 5.82
C GLY A 125 -3.70 -7.77 5.16
N ILE A 126 -4.14 -8.25 3.98
CA ILE A 126 -3.47 -9.31 3.23
C ILE A 126 -2.23 -8.79 2.48
N TYR A 127 -2.29 -7.57 1.92
CA TYR A 127 -1.35 -7.14 0.89
C TYR A 127 -0.37 -6.05 1.30
N ASN A 128 -0.53 -5.38 2.44
CA ASN A 128 0.24 -4.16 2.73
C ASN A 128 1.75 -4.40 2.80
N GLU A 129 2.21 -5.50 3.39
CA GLU A 129 3.64 -5.80 3.51
C GLU A 129 4.32 -6.10 2.16
N THR A 130 3.55 -6.56 1.17
CA THR A 130 4.08 -6.98 -0.13
C THR A 130 3.61 -6.10 -1.29
N ARG A 131 2.85 -5.02 -1.01
CA ARG A 131 2.18 -4.19 -2.02
C ARG A 131 3.10 -3.53 -3.04
N ASP A 132 4.40 -3.42 -2.74
CA ASP A 132 5.36 -2.75 -3.61
C ASP A 132 5.86 -3.64 -4.74
N VAL A 133 5.91 -4.94 -4.51
CA VAL A 133 6.42 -5.90 -5.48
C VAL A 133 5.32 -6.27 -6.47
N PRO A 134 5.45 -5.97 -7.77
CA PRO A 134 4.41 -6.26 -8.75
C PRO A 134 3.99 -7.73 -8.78
N PHE A 135 4.93 -8.65 -8.57
CA PHE A 135 4.70 -10.10 -8.67
C PHE A 135 3.85 -10.70 -7.53
N THR A 136 3.69 -10.00 -6.42
CA THR A 136 2.91 -10.43 -5.25
C THR A 136 1.46 -9.94 -5.24
N ARG A 137 1.13 -9.00 -6.13
CA ARG A 137 -0.23 -8.45 -6.25
C ARG A 137 -1.06 -9.29 -7.22
N PRO A 138 -2.34 -9.53 -6.93
CA PRO A 138 -3.23 -10.25 -7.86
C PRO A 138 -3.54 -9.44 -9.12
N GLY A 139 -3.66 -8.11 -9.04
CA GLY A 139 -3.88 -7.17 -10.14
C GLY A 139 -2.75 -6.16 -10.32
N ILE A 140 -2.90 -5.24 -11.27
CA ILE A 140 -2.02 -4.08 -11.41
C ILE A 140 -2.20 -3.18 -10.19
N PHE A 141 -3.47 -2.95 -9.79
CA PHE A 141 -3.83 -2.17 -8.61
C PHE A 141 -4.40 -3.07 -7.53
N LEU A 142 -4.08 -2.77 -6.28
CA LEU A 142 -4.75 -3.35 -5.11
C LEU A 142 -6.15 -2.74 -4.95
N PRO A 143 -7.05 -3.37 -4.14
CA PRO A 143 -8.34 -2.77 -3.82
C PRO A 143 -8.18 -1.38 -3.21
N GLN A 144 -8.55 -0.33 -3.97
CA GLN A 144 -8.31 1.07 -3.61
C GLN A 144 -9.17 1.56 -2.44
N VAL A 145 -10.24 0.84 -2.13
CA VAL A 145 -11.12 1.16 -0.98
C VAL A 145 -10.54 0.71 0.36
N ILE A 146 -9.44 -0.08 0.34
CA ILE A 146 -8.70 -0.52 1.52
C ILE A 146 -7.24 -0.05 1.44
N TYR A 147 -6.54 -0.34 0.35
CA TYR A 147 -5.12 -0.03 0.18
C TYR A 147 -4.94 1.28 -0.57
N TYR A 148 -5.36 2.41 0.04
CA TYR A 148 -5.32 3.73 -0.58
C TYR A 148 -3.92 4.08 -1.10
N ASP A 149 -3.82 4.36 -2.39
CA ASP A 149 -2.56 4.89 -2.95
C ASP A 149 -2.33 6.36 -2.57
N LYS A 150 -3.40 7.10 -2.32
CA LYS A 150 -3.35 8.52 -1.94
C LYS A 150 -2.72 8.81 -0.57
N ILE A 151 -2.54 7.80 0.30
CA ILE A 151 -1.83 7.88 1.59
C ILE A 151 -0.91 6.67 1.77
N ARG A 152 -0.33 6.17 0.68
CA ARG A 152 0.42 4.93 0.68
C ARG A 152 1.53 4.91 1.72
N ASN A 153 2.38 5.94 1.78
CA ASN A 153 3.55 5.96 2.67
C ASN A 153 3.15 5.93 4.15
N LEU A 154 2.09 6.67 4.53
CA LEU A 154 1.55 6.67 5.89
C LEU A 154 1.11 5.27 6.36
N ALA A 155 0.47 4.51 5.45
CA ALA A 155 -0.02 3.17 5.76
C ALA A 155 1.05 2.09 5.61
N LEU A 156 2.13 2.34 4.84
CA LEU A 156 3.06 1.32 4.41
C LEU A 156 4.07 0.92 5.45
N SER A 157 4.77 1.88 6.06
CA SER A 157 5.93 1.62 6.91
C SER A 157 5.97 2.54 8.12
N THR A 158 6.60 2.02 9.18
CA THR A 158 6.79 2.72 10.46
C THR A 158 8.24 2.59 10.89
N ASP A 159 8.88 3.71 11.26
CA ASP A 159 10.19 3.74 11.90
C ASP A 159 10.01 3.40 13.38
N GLY A 160 10.34 2.16 13.78
CA GLY A 160 10.04 1.71 15.12
C GLY A 160 10.46 0.29 15.44
N LEU A 161 9.64 -0.35 16.28
CA LEU A 161 9.88 -1.69 16.79
C LEU A 161 8.61 -2.53 16.63
N MET A 162 8.77 -3.76 16.13
CA MET A 162 7.70 -4.74 16.04
C MET A 162 8.13 -6.08 16.63
N PHE A 163 7.37 -6.54 17.61
CA PHE A 163 7.43 -7.89 18.12
C PHE A 163 6.53 -8.78 17.26
N TYR A 164 7.02 -9.94 16.86
CA TYR A 164 6.22 -10.93 16.13
C TYR A 164 6.38 -12.32 16.75
N GLY A 165 5.33 -13.13 16.58
CA GLY A 165 5.34 -14.51 16.98
C GLY A 165 4.45 -15.35 16.11
N GLU A 166 4.86 -16.60 15.90
CA GLU A 166 4.12 -17.64 15.21
C GLU A 166 4.14 -18.91 16.01
N SER A 167 3.00 -19.57 16.15
CA SER A 167 2.85 -20.82 16.88
C SER A 167 2.06 -21.81 16.04
N TYR A 168 2.64 -22.99 15.81
CA TYR A 168 2.04 -24.10 15.10
C TYR A 168 1.36 -25.04 16.10
N ILE A 169 0.08 -25.28 15.87
CA ILE A 169 -0.77 -26.16 16.70
C ILE A 169 -1.41 -27.22 15.79
N ASP A 170 -1.95 -28.30 16.36
CA ASP A 170 -2.59 -29.37 15.57
C ASP A 170 -3.69 -28.86 14.64
N GLN A 171 -4.38 -27.79 15.03
CA GLN A 171 -5.48 -27.19 14.29
C GLN A 171 -5.04 -26.12 13.28
N GLY A 172 -3.74 -25.84 13.13
CA GLY A 172 -3.22 -24.83 12.21
C GLY A 172 -2.10 -23.99 12.81
N ALA A 173 -2.01 -22.72 12.38
CA ALA A 173 -1.01 -21.78 12.89
C ALA A 173 -1.66 -20.46 13.33
N LEU A 174 -1.14 -19.91 14.41
CA LEU A 174 -1.47 -18.59 14.94
C LEU A 174 -0.24 -17.68 14.79
N SER A 175 -0.42 -16.50 14.20
CA SER A 175 0.62 -15.48 14.20
C SER A 175 0.12 -14.16 14.78
N LEU A 176 1.00 -13.50 15.54
CA LEU A 176 0.75 -12.23 16.19
C LEU A 176 1.88 -11.28 15.86
N THR A 177 1.55 -10.05 15.47
CA THR A 177 2.50 -8.94 15.38
C THR A 177 1.97 -7.76 16.18
N LEU A 178 2.82 -7.18 17.01
CA LEU A 178 2.54 -6.01 17.83
C LEU A 178 3.68 -5.03 17.67
N GLY A 179 3.38 -3.74 17.53
CA GLY A 179 4.46 -2.77 17.41
C GLY A 179 3.99 -1.33 17.42
N GLY A 180 4.92 -0.44 17.17
CA GLY A 180 4.67 0.97 17.07
C GLY A 180 5.93 1.76 16.73
N GLY A 181 5.74 3.04 16.48
CA GLY A 181 6.80 3.96 16.10
C GLY A 181 6.26 5.18 15.38
N GLN A 182 7.04 5.74 14.48
CA GLN A 182 6.68 6.90 13.69
C GLN A 182 6.38 6.47 12.24
N PRO A 183 5.13 6.59 11.75
CA PRO A 183 4.81 6.30 10.35
C PRO A 183 5.48 7.32 9.43
N VAL A 184 5.69 6.92 8.18
CA VAL A 184 6.27 7.80 7.16
C VAL A 184 5.20 8.77 6.67
N ILE A 185 5.43 10.05 6.87
CA ILE A 185 4.52 11.14 6.47
C ILE A 185 5.08 11.80 5.21
N ASP A 186 4.22 12.01 4.21
CA ASP A 186 4.52 12.76 2.99
C ASP A 186 3.45 13.81 2.70
N ASP A 187 3.64 14.62 1.66
CA ASP A 187 2.71 15.69 1.26
C ASP A 187 1.29 15.19 0.93
N ASN A 188 1.14 13.92 0.57
CA ASN A 188 -0.17 13.35 0.23
C ASN A 188 -1.11 13.27 1.43
N VAL A 189 -0.55 13.31 2.65
CA VAL A 189 -1.32 13.37 3.91
C VAL A 189 -2.20 14.63 3.95
N GLY A 190 -1.63 15.80 3.63
CA GLY A 190 -2.36 17.07 3.55
C GLY A 190 -3.49 17.01 2.53
N TRP A 191 -3.19 16.59 1.31
CA TRP A 191 -4.18 16.42 0.26
C TRP A 191 -5.32 15.47 0.62
N THR A 192 -5.03 14.43 1.38
CA THR A 192 -6.03 13.42 1.74
C THR A 192 -6.90 13.86 2.91
N PHE A 193 -6.31 14.33 4.01
CA PHE A 193 -7.05 14.63 5.24
C PHE A 193 -7.60 16.05 5.29
N LEU A 194 -6.90 17.04 4.69
CA LEU A 194 -7.35 18.43 4.61
C LEU A 194 -7.88 18.80 3.22
N ARG A 195 -7.81 17.88 2.24
CA ARG A 195 -8.25 18.06 0.84
C ARG A 195 -7.56 19.21 0.11
N ASN A 196 -6.42 19.63 0.61
CA ASN A 196 -5.58 20.66 0.03
C ASN A 196 -4.17 20.57 0.63
N ASN A 197 -3.20 21.15 -0.04
CA ASN A 197 -1.86 21.35 0.49
C ASN A 197 -1.79 22.75 1.14
N TYR A 198 -2.20 22.85 2.40
CA TYR A 198 -2.04 24.08 3.19
C TYR A 198 -0.58 24.26 3.58
N ASP A 199 -0.16 25.52 3.70
CA ASP A 199 1.16 25.88 4.22
C ASP A 199 1.31 25.35 5.67
N GLY A 200 2.22 24.40 5.87
CA GLY A 200 2.45 23.70 7.14
C GLY A 200 2.85 22.26 6.94
N GLU A 201 3.13 21.57 8.03
CA GLU A 201 3.64 20.21 8.04
C GLU A 201 2.82 19.30 8.97
N PHE A 202 2.66 18.04 8.59
CA PHE A 202 2.13 17.03 9.48
C PHE A 202 3.24 16.30 10.22
N GLN A 203 3.03 16.07 11.52
CA GLN A 203 3.91 15.30 12.39
C GLN A 203 3.10 14.26 13.16
N THR A 204 3.74 13.19 13.60
CA THR A 204 3.10 12.24 14.51
C THR A 204 3.10 12.75 15.93
N ASP A 205 2.00 12.58 16.64
CA ASP A 205 1.86 12.91 18.06
C ASP A 205 2.20 11.73 18.99
N ASN A 206 3.21 10.92 18.63
CA ASN A 206 3.79 9.80 19.41
C ASN A 206 2.78 8.73 19.92
N LYS A 207 1.64 8.55 19.27
CA LYS A 207 0.59 7.60 19.67
C LYS A 207 0.36 6.45 18.67
N THR A 208 1.39 6.07 17.90
CA THR A 208 1.20 5.01 16.90
C THR A 208 1.34 3.64 17.53
N GLY A 209 0.32 2.83 17.38
CA GLY A 209 0.30 1.42 17.75
C GLY A 209 -0.23 0.56 16.61
N LEU A 210 0.35 -0.62 16.43
CA LEU A 210 0.03 -1.58 15.39
C LEU A 210 -0.24 -2.95 16.01
N VAL A 211 -1.24 -3.65 15.47
CA VAL A 211 -1.55 -5.03 15.83
C VAL A 211 -1.98 -5.80 14.60
N GLN A 212 -1.52 -7.05 14.50
CA GLN A 212 -2.04 -8.02 13.54
C GLN A 212 -2.13 -9.39 14.21
N LEU A 213 -3.24 -10.07 13.98
CA LEU A 213 -3.49 -11.44 14.37
C LEU A 213 -3.92 -12.22 13.13
N TRP A 214 -3.29 -13.36 12.86
CA TRP A 214 -3.70 -14.31 11.83
C TRP A 214 -3.90 -15.69 12.43
N TYR A 215 -4.90 -16.38 11.90
CA TYR A 215 -5.08 -17.81 12.07
C TYR A 215 -5.17 -18.48 10.70
N SER A 216 -4.39 -19.53 10.47
CA SER A 216 -4.47 -20.40 9.30
C SER A 216 -4.82 -21.82 9.67
N THR A 217 -5.75 -22.42 8.92
CA THR A 217 -6.09 -23.86 9.12
C THR A 217 -4.96 -24.76 8.62
N PRO A 218 -4.96 -26.07 9.01
CA PRO A 218 -3.98 -27.02 8.48
C PRO A 218 -3.96 -27.01 6.95
N GLY A 219 -2.74 -26.96 6.38
CA GLY A 219 -2.54 -26.83 4.93
C GLY A 219 -2.88 -25.44 4.38
N GLU A 220 -3.04 -24.44 5.23
CA GLU A 220 -3.25 -23.02 4.92
C GLU A 220 -4.44 -22.72 3.97
N ARG A 221 -5.43 -23.62 3.91
CA ARG A 221 -6.59 -23.47 3.02
C ARG A 221 -7.45 -22.27 3.38
N PHE A 222 -7.68 -22.03 4.67
CA PHE A 222 -8.38 -20.84 5.16
C PHE A 222 -7.43 -20.03 6.03
N LYS A 223 -7.42 -18.71 5.79
CA LYS A 223 -6.71 -17.73 6.59
C LYS A 223 -7.70 -16.66 7.07
N PHE A 224 -7.64 -16.35 8.35
CA PHE A 224 -8.47 -15.33 8.99
C PHE A 224 -7.55 -14.32 9.64
N GLY A 225 -7.73 -13.04 9.36
CA GLY A 225 -6.90 -11.97 9.84
C GLY A 225 -7.68 -10.83 10.49
N LEU A 226 -7.08 -10.24 11.50
CA LEU A 226 -7.49 -8.95 12.05
C LEU A 226 -6.25 -8.10 12.23
N SER A 227 -6.24 -6.93 11.65
CA SER A 227 -5.12 -5.99 11.76
C SER A 227 -5.61 -4.58 11.99
N GLY A 228 -4.77 -3.75 12.62
CA GLY A 228 -5.12 -2.36 12.82
C GLY A 228 -3.93 -1.49 13.19
N ILE A 229 -4.09 -0.20 12.91
CA ILE A 229 -3.18 0.86 13.31
C ILE A 229 -3.98 1.98 13.98
N MET A 230 -3.45 2.49 15.07
CA MET A 230 -3.92 3.69 15.73
C MET A 230 -2.80 4.72 15.70
N LEU A 231 -3.11 5.92 15.20
CA LEU A 231 -2.15 7.01 15.13
C LEU A 231 -2.85 8.36 15.26
N SER A 232 -2.12 9.36 15.71
CA SER A 232 -2.55 10.75 15.76
C SER A 232 -1.55 11.61 15.00
N LEU A 233 -2.06 12.43 14.09
CA LEU A 233 -1.31 13.38 13.29
C LEU A 233 -1.58 14.79 13.80
N ARG A 234 -0.55 15.56 14.06
CA ARG A 234 -0.63 17.00 14.36
C ARG A 234 -0.21 17.79 13.14
N PHE A 235 -0.99 18.79 12.78
CA PHE A 235 -0.66 19.78 11.78
C PHE A 235 -0.03 21.00 12.44
N ASP A 236 1.20 21.33 12.07
CA ASP A 236 1.89 22.55 12.46
C ASP A 236 1.78 23.56 11.31
N PRO A 237 0.97 24.63 11.44
CA PRO A 237 0.72 25.57 10.37
C PRO A 237 1.94 26.44 10.08
N GLY A 238 2.22 26.68 8.80
CA GLY A 238 3.16 27.67 8.33
C GLY A 238 2.64 29.12 8.47
N GLN A 239 3.48 30.09 8.14
CA GLN A 239 3.19 31.52 8.32
C GLN A 239 1.98 32.01 7.51
N HIS A 240 1.68 31.38 6.37
CA HIS A 240 0.60 31.76 5.47
C HIS A 240 -0.60 30.80 5.58
N SER A 241 -0.59 29.90 6.54
CA SER A 241 -1.68 28.94 6.71
C SER A 241 -2.94 29.64 7.22
N PRO A 242 -4.10 29.40 6.59
CA PRO A 242 -5.38 29.86 7.12
C PRO A 242 -5.90 28.96 8.24
N LEU A 243 -5.27 27.79 8.45
CA LEU A 243 -5.60 26.83 9.50
C LEU A 243 -4.78 27.08 10.75
N ARG A 244 -5.27 26.59 11.89
CA ARG A 244 -4.54 26.53 13.16
C ARG A 244 -3.87 25.18 13.31
N SER A 245 -3.01 25.06 14.33
CA SER A 245 -2.52 23.75 14.78
C SER A 245 -3.70 22.91 15.23
N GLY A 246 -3.86 21.74 14.61
CA GLY A 246 -4.96 20.84 14.87
C GLY A 246 -4.48 19.38 14.82
N THR A 247 -5.33 18.46 15.26
CA THR A 247 -5.03 17.03 15.29
C THR A 247 -6.00 16.24 14.43
N THR A 248 -5.48 15.17 13.82
CA THR A 248 -6.27 14.15 13.12
C THR A 248 -6.00 12.81 13.76
N ASP A 249 -6.99 12.28 14.47
CA ASP A 249 -6.93 10.95 15.06
C ASP A 249 -7.47 9.91 14.09
N ILE A 250 -6.71 8.83 13.91
CA ILE A 250 -6.99 7.76 12.95
C ILE A 250 -6.95 6.43 13.70
N PHE A 251 -8.03 5.64 13.55
CA PHE A 251 -8.05 4.24 13.94
C PHE A 251 -8.48 3.41 12.74
N TYR A 252 -7.53 2.81 12.06
CA TYR A 252 -7.74 2.01 10.86
C TYR A 252 -7.63 0.53 11.19
N TRP A 253 -8.69 -0.27 10.94
CA TRP A 253 -8.64 -1.70 11.15
C TRP A 253 -9.29 -2.47 10.01
N ILE A 254 -8.76 -3.67 9.76
CA ILE A 254 -9.17 -4.57 8.67
C ILE A 254 -9.44 -5.95 9.25
N ALA A 255 -10.59 -6.53 8.89
CA ALA A 255 -10.86 -7.96 9.02
C ALA A 255 -10.68 -8.62 7.65
N SER A 256 -9.92 -9.71 7.60
CA SER A 256 -9.51 -10.38 6.36
C SER A 256 -9.87 -11.86 6.39
N ILE A 257 -10.29 -12.39 5.25
CA ILE A 257 -10.47 -13.83 5.03
C ILE A 257 -9.90 -14.19 3.67
N GLN A 258 -9.18 -15.30 3.60
CA GLN A 258 -8.67 -15.86 2.35
C GLN A 258 -8.90 -17.37 2.32
N TYR A 259 -9.27 -17.88 1.15
CA TYR A 259 -9.41 -19.31 0.86
C TYR A 259 -8.56 -19.65 -0.35
N ASP A 260 -7.61 -20.55 -0.16
CA ASP A 260 -6.65 -20.97 -1.17
C ASP A 260 -6.86 -22.44 -1.55
N THR A 261 -6.87 -22.67 -2.85
CA THR A 261 -6.81 -24.01 -3.47
C THR A 261 -5.68 -24.05 -4.50
N GLU A 262 -5.52 -25.16 -5.21
CA GLU A 262 -4.52 -25.26 -6.27
C GLU A 262 -4.75 -24.23 -7.39
N ASP A 263 -6.01 -24.04 -7.80
CA ASP A 263 -6.37 -23.18 -8.94
C ASP A 263 -7.05 -21.87 -8.54
N TRP A 264 -7.64 -21.78 -7.34
CA TRP A 264 -8.44 -20.66 -6.89
C TRP A 264 -7.86 -20.02 -5.63
N THR A 265 -7.80 -18.70 -5.64
CA THR A 265 -7.70 -17.91 -4.42
C THR A 265 -8.91 -16.98 -4.33
N LEU A 266 -9.66 -17.10 -3.23
CA LEU A 266 -10.75 -16.19 -2.90
C LEU A 266 -10.33 -15.37 -1.70
N SER A 267 -10.47 -14.04 -1.76
CA SER A 267 -10.15 -13.14 -0.66
C SER A 267 -11.22 -12.07 -0.49
N ALA A 268 -11.48 -11.74 0.76
CA ALA A 268 -12.35 -10.63 1.12
C ALA A 268 -11.76 -9.90 2.32
N GLU A 269 -11.90 -8.59 2.32
CA GLU A 269 -11.54 -7.75 3.46
C GLU A 269 -12.61 -6.72 3.72
N TYR A 270 -12.75 -6.36 4.99
CA TYR A 270 -13.62 -5.31 5.48
C TYR A 270 -12.81 -4.33 6.31
N LEU A 271 -12.84 -3.07 5.88
CA LEU A 271 -12.21 -1.95 6.55
C LEU A 271 -13.21 -1.12 7.32
N ARG A 272 -12.80 -0.67 8.49
CA ARG A 272 -13.44 0.43 9.21
C ARG A 272 -12.39 1.38 9.75
N GLU A 273 -12.58 2.69 9.49
CA GLU A 273 -11.62 3.74 9.83
C GLU A 273 -12.37 4.92 10.49
N PRO A 274 -12.58 4.91 11.82
CA PRO A 274 -12.94 6.10 12.59
C PRO A 274 -11.87 7.19 12.46
N LEU A 275 -12.31 8.40 12.12
CA LEU A 275 -11.49 9.59 11.95
C LEU A 275 -12.08 10.74 12.77
N ALA A 276 -11.20 11.51 13.42
CA ALA A 276 -11.58 12.75 14.08
C ALA A 276 -10.59 13.87 13.72
N TRP A 277 -11.12 15.05 13.42
CA TRP A 277 -10.36 16.28 13.20
C TRP A 277 -10.76 17.27 14.28
N ASP A 278 -9.78 17.74 15.05
CA ASP A 278 -9.99 18.66 16.14
C ASP A 278 -9.00 19.85 16.05
N ASP A 279 -9.47 21.06 16.40
CA ASP A 279 -8.70 22.29 16.63
C ASP A 279 -8.07 22.98 15.39
N TYR A 280 -8.43 22.61 14.17
CA TYR A 280 -7.94 23.26 12.95
C TYR A 280 -8.43 24.72 12.75
N GLY A 281 -9.37 25.19 13.58
CA GLY A 281 -9.93 26.53 13.53
C GLY A 281 -11.24 26.66 12.72
N PRO A 282 -11.74 27.91 12.56
CA PRO A 282 -13.09 28.13 12.02
C PRO A 282 -13.27 27.68 10.56
N LEU A 283 -12.21 27.70 9.76
CA LEU A 283 -12.26 27.27 8.35
C LEU A 283 -12.35 25.75 8.19
N PHE A 284 -11.93 25.00 9.19
CA PHE A 284 -12.01 23.55 9.22
C PHE A 284 -12.52 23.12 10.62
N PRO A 285 -13.84 23.19 10.83
CA PRO A 285 -14.43 22.92 12.16
C PRO A 285 -14.25 21.44 12.54
N ASN A 286 -14.25 21.18 13.84
CA ASN A 286 -14.15 19.84 14.40
C ASN A 286 -15.17 18.90 13.75
N PHE A 287 -14.69 17.74 13.33
CA PHE A 287 -15.47 16.79 12.56
C PHE A 287 -15.09 15.35 12.88
N LYS A 288 -16.07 14.47 12.92
CA LYS A 288 -15.86 13.03 13.09
C LYS A 288 -16.62 12.27 12.01
N THR A 289 -15.97 11.25 11.48
CA THR A 289 -16.57 10.32 10.52
C THR A 289 -16.05 8.91 10.74
N THR A 290 -16.67 7.95 10.10
CA THR A 290 -16.14 6.60 10.00
C THR A 290 -16.18 6.18 8.54
N VAL A 291 -15.00 6.05 7.95
CA VAL A 291 -14.83 5.47 6.62
C VAL A 291 -15.12 3.97 6.69
N GLU A 292 -15.70 3.43 5.65
CA GLU A 292 -15.99 2.00 5.50
C GLU A 292 -15.58 1.58 4.09
N GLY A 293 -14.95 0.41 3.99
CA GLY A 293 -14.58 -0.19 2.71
C GLY A 293 -14.64 -1.70 2.78
N TYR A 294 -14.95 -2.36 1.67
CA TYR A 294 -14.86 -3.80 1.55
C TYR A 294 -14.66 -4.23 0.11
N TYR A 295 -14.06 -5.40 -0.06
CA TYR A 295 -14.00 -6.04 -1.37
C TYR A 295 -14.19 -7.55 -1.26
N LEU A 296 -14.62 -8.14 -2.38
CA LEU A 296 -14.58 -9.56 -2.67
C LEU A 296 -13.78 -9.76 -3.95
N GLN A 297 -12.80 -10.64 -3.90
CA GLN A 297 -11.89 -10.92 -5.01
C GLN A 297 -11.71 -12.42 -5.20
N GLY A 298 -11.66 -12.85 -6.47
CA GLY A 298 -11.26 -14.18 -6.85
C GLY A 298 -10.20 -14.14 -7.92
N THR A 299 -9.18 -14.99 -7.81
CA THR A 299 -8.27 -15.31 -8.90
C THR A 299 -8.45 -16.77 -9.30
N TYR A 300 -8.29 -17.05 -10.59
CA TYR A 300 -8.38 -18.40 -11.15
C TYR A 300 -7.23 -18.66 -12.11
N ARG A 301 -6.47 -19.71 -11.83
CA ARG A 301 -5.36 -20.16 -12.67
C ARG A 301 -5.86 -21.06 -13.78
N ILE A 302 -6.00 -20.49 -14.99
CA ILE A 302 -6.42 -21.23 -16.19
C ILE A 302 -5.31 -22.16 -16.66
N ARG A 303 -4.05 -21.72 -16.52
CA ARG A 303 -2.83 -22.44 -16.84
C ARG A 303 -1.76 -22.08 -15.80
N PRO A 304 -0.68 -22.88 -15.67
CA PRO A 304 0.39 -22.56 -14.71
C PRO A 304 0.98 -21.16 -14.82
N ASN A 305 0.83 -20.51 -15.98
CA ASN A 305 1.36 -19.19 -16.28
C ASN A 305 0.30 -18.15 -16.68
N ILE A 306 -1.00 -18.48 -16.57
CA ILE A 306 -2.09 -17.55 -16.89
C ILE A 306 -3.12 -17.58 -15.77
N GLU A 307 -3.38 -16.40 -15.18
CA GLU A 307 -4.33 -16.20 -14.09
C GLU A 307 -5.33 -15.10 -14.44
N LEU A 308 -6.60 -15.33 -14.14
CA LEU A 308 -7.68 -14.35 -14.21
C LEU A 308 -7.93 -13.76 -12.84
N LEU A 309 -8.34 -12.50 -12.83
CA LEU A 309 -8.81 -11.75 -11.66
C LEU A 309 -10.22 -11.23 -11.90
N MET A 310 -11.07 -11.40 -10.91
CA MET A 310 -12.34 -10.68 -10.78
C MET A 310 -12.43 -10.09 -9.37
N ARG A 311 -12.82 -8.81 -9.25
CA ARG A 311 -12.99 -8.13 -7.97
C ARG A 311 -14.16 -7.16 -8.03
N TYR A 312 -14.88 -7.11 -6.92
CA TYR A 312 -15.84 -6.05 -6.63
C TYR A 312 -15.47 -5.39 -5.32
N GLU A 313 -15.48 -4.06 -5.30
CA GLU A 313 -15.13 -3.27 -4.12
C GLU A 313 -16.07 -2.08 -3.93
N GLU A 314 -16.39 -1.76 -2.68
CA GLU A 314 -17.12 -0.54 -2.29
C GLU A 314 -16.40 0.19 -1.16
N GLY A 315 -16.36 1.52 -1.25
CA GLY A 315 -15.82 2.39 -0.23
C GLY A 315 -16.66 3.64 -0.02
N PHE A 316 -16.76 4.08 1.23
CA PHE A 316 -17.60 5.21 1.66
C PHE A 316 -16.81 6.11 2.61
N ALA A 317 -16.76 7.41 2.32
CA ALA A 317 -16.17 8.42 3.20
C ALA A 317 -16.89 8.52 4.56
N ASN A 318 -18.15 8.11 4.60
CA ASN A 318 -18.95 8.00 5.81
C ASN A 318 -19.93 6.83 5.70
N ARG A 319 -19.75 5.81 6.56
CA ARG A 319 -20.64 4.63 6.60
C ARG A 319 -22.12 4.94 6.76
N ASN A 320 -22.46 6.08 7.38
CA ASN A 320 -23.83 6.52 7.61
C ASN A 320 -24.35 7.44 6.50
N ASP A 321 -23.57 7.68 5.44
CA ASP A 321 -23.87 8.55 4.30
C ASP A 321 -23.29 7.91 3.01
N ARG A 322 -23.81 6.72 2.68
CA ARG A 322 -23.28 5.90 1.59
C ARG A 322 -23.58 6.45 0.20
N ASP A 323 -24.55 7.36 0.07
CA ASP A 323 -24.89 8.08 -1.15
C ASP A 323 -24.17 9.44 -1.26
N GLY A 324 -23.46 9.88 -0.20
CA GLY A 324 -22.71 11.13 -0.14
C GLY A 324 -23.55 12.41 -0.12
N VAL A 325 -24.88 12.30 -0.01
CA VAL A 325 -25.78 13.47 -0.06
C VAL A 325 -25.57 14.40 1.13
N ARG A 326 -25.43 13.86 2.34
CA ARG A 326 -25.17 14.66 3.55
C ARG A 326 -23.81 15.34 3.48
N PHE A 327 -22.81 14.63 2.93
CA PHE A 327 -21.49 15.17 2.70
C PHE A 327 -21.54 16.38 1.75
N SER A 328 -22.20 16.23 0.60
CA SER A 328 -22.40 17.31 -0.37
C SER A 328 -23.13 18.50 0.26
N THR A 329 -24.24 18.26 0.97
CA THR A 329 -25.03 19.32 1.65
C THR A 329 -24.20 20.08 2.68
N ARG A 330 -23.39 19.36 3.50
CA ARG A 330 -22.54 19.96 4.54
C ARG A 330 -21.48 20.88 3.95
N THR A 331 -20.96 20.54 2.78
CA THR A 331 -19.94 21.34 2.06
C THR A 331 -20.57 22.43 1.17
N GLY A 332 -21.88 22.69 1.31
CA GLY A 332 -22.58 23.67 0.47
C GLY A 332 -22.59 23.33 -1.00
N GLY A 333 -22.51 22.04 -1.36
CA GLY A 333 -22.45 21.57 -2.74
C GLY A 333 -21.05 21.66 -3.39
N LEU A 334 -20.03 22.07 -2.64
CA LEU A 334 -18.65 22.13 -3.15
C LEU A 334 -18.17 20.76 -3.64
N PHE A 335 -18.50 19.69 -2.89
CA PHE A 335 -18.23 18.31 -3.29
C PHE A 335 -19.51 17.67 -3.82
N PRO A 336 -19.49 17.06 -5.01
CA PRO A 336 -20.64 16.32 -5.50
C PRO A 336 -20.87 15.06 -4.63
N PRO A 337 -22.11 14.55 -4.53
CA PRO A 337 -22.44 13.37 -3.71
C PRO A 337 -21.53 12.16 -4.02
N PHE A 338 -21.26 11.92 -5.28
CA PHE A 338 -20.45 10.80 -5.72
C PHE A 338 -18.94 10.89 -5.34
N ALA A 339 -18.49 12.02 -4.79
CA ALA A 339 -17.17 12.12 -4.16
C ALA A 339 -17.12 11.45 -2.77
N GLY A 340 -18.28 11.12 -2.20
CA GLY A 340 -18.40 10.44 -0.92
C GLY A 340 -18.33 8.91 -0.99
N PHE A 341 -18.32 8.31 -2.18
CA PHE A 341 -18.27 6.86 -2.36
C PHE A 341 -17.50 6.42 -3.61
N SER A 342 -17.16 5.14 -3.66
CA SER A 342 -16.69 4.45 -4.87
C SER A 342 -17.19 3.01 -4.86
N LYS A 343 -17.68 2.54 -6.02
CA LYS A 343 -18.04 1.15 -6.31
C LYS A 343 -17.32 0.75 -7.59
N ILE A 344 -16.53 -0.32 -7.51
CA ILE A 344 -15.60 -0.65 -8.59
C ILE A 344 -15.71 -2.13 -8.94
N TRP A 345 -15.94 -2.42 -10.22
CA TRP A 345 -15.77 -3.75 -10.79
C TRP A 345 -14.42 -3.83 -11.51
N THR A 346 -13.65 -4.85 -11.21
CA THR A 346 -12.34 -5.10 -11.81
C THR A 346 -12.32 -6.46 -12.47
N ALA A 347 -11.81 -6.53 -13.71
CA ALA A 347 -11.43 -7.75 -14.39
C ALA A 347 -9.97 -7.65 -14.83
N GLY A 348 -9.17 -8.68 -14.58
CA GLY A 348 -7.74 -8.68 -14.86
C GLY A 348 -7.28 -10.00 -15.45
N LEU A 349 -6.16 -9.91 -16.18
CA LEU A 349 -5.42 -11.04 -16.73
C LEU A 349 -3.96 -10.87 -16.37
N ARG A 350 -3.33 -11.91 -15.85
CA ARG A 350 -1.90 -12.04 -15.63
C ARG A 350 -1.34 -13.13 -16.52
N TRP A 351 -0.21 -12.84 -17.18
CA TRP A 351 0.57 -13.77 -17.94
C TRP A 351 2.03 -13.74 -17.49
N ASP A 352 2.48 -14.80 -16.82
CA ASP A 352 3.89 -15.02 -16.50
C ASP A 352 4.57 -15.63 -17.73
N ILE A 353 5.29 -14.81 -18.51
CA ILE A 353 5.99 -15.21 -19.74
C ILE A 353 7.08 -16.22 -19.38
N ASN A 354 7.81 -15.92 -18.31
CA ASN A 354 8.82 -16.79 -17.71
C ASN A 354 9.02 -16.41 -16.23
N ARG A 355 10.06 -16.95 -15.57
CA ARG A 355 10.36 -16.65 -14.16
C ARG A 355 10.69 -15.18 -13.86
N GLN A 356 11.14 -14.43 -14.87
CA GLN A 356 11.60 -13.05 -14.75
C GLN A 356 10.58 -12.04 -15.27
N TRP A 357 9.80 -12.36 -16.30
CA TRP A 357 8.90 -11.45 -17.00
C TRP A 357 7.44 -11.80 -16.82
N MET A 358 6.66 -10.77 -16.52
CA MET A 358 5.22 -10.83 -16.37
C MET A 358 4.57 -9.67 -17.10
N VAL A 359 3.42 -9.92 -17.72
CA VAL A 359 2.52 -8.91 -18.30
C VAL A 359 1.15 -9.03 -17.67
N ARG A 360 0.50 -7.90 -17.42
CA ARG A 360 -0.88 -7.82 -16.92
C ARG A 360 -1.70 -6.88 -17.76
N ALA A 361 -2.99 -7.16 -17.84
CA ALA A 361 -4.01 -6.24 -18.31
C ALA A 361 -5.13 -6.17 -17.27
N GLU A 362 -5.65 -4.99 -17.01
CA GLU A 362 -6.70 -4.76 -16.03
C GLU A 362 -7.70 -3.74 -16.58
N TYR A 363 -8.99 -4.07 -16.46
CA TYR A 363 -10.09 -3.17 -16.73
C TYR A 363 -10.90 -2.93 -15.47
N GLN A 364 -11.25 -1.66 -15.22
CA GLN A 364 -12.08 -1.28 -14.09
C GLN A 364 -13.24 -0.41 -14.56
N ARG A 365 -14.43 -0.67 -14.00
CA ARG A 365 -15.61 0.19 -14.13
C ARG A 365 -15.91 0.83 -12.78
N HIS A 366 -15.87 2.14 -12.76
CA HIS A 366 -16.06 2.94 -11.56
C HIS A 366 -17.41 3.64 -11.53
N HIS A 367 -18.02 3.67 -10.34
CA HIS A 367 -19.14 4.52 -9.98
C HIS A 367 -18.77 5.25 -8.69
N GLY A 368 -18.59 6.58 -8.77
CA GLY A 368 -18.09 7.42 -7.70
C GLY A 368 -16.57 7.66 -7.77
N THR A 369 -16.09 8.59 -6.92
CA THR A 369 -14.72 9.13 -7.01
C THR A 369 -13.99 9.19 -5.66
N PHE A 370 -14.49 8.54 -4.60
CA PHE A 370 -13.89 8.53 -3.27
C PHE A 370 -12.42 8.08 -3.25
N VAL A 371 -12.05 7.13 -4.12
CA VAL A 371 -10.69 6.60 -4.20
C VAL A 371 -9.70 7.55 -4.87
N LEU A 372 -10.17 8.55 -5.61
CA LEU A 372 -9.31 9.49 -6.33
C LEU A 372 -8.55 10.41 -5.38
N SER A 373 -7.34 10.77 -5.77
CA SER A 373 -6.56 11.82 -5.10
C SER A 373 -7.01 13.21 -5.56
N PHE A 374 -7.22 14.11 -4.60
CA PHE A 374 -7.47 15.53 -4.89
C PHE A 374 -6.24 16.23 -5.49
N ARG A 375 -5.04 15.71 -5.25
CA ARG A 375 -3.80 16.20 -5.86
C ARG A 375 -3.79 16.03 -7.37
N GLU A 376 -4.38 14.94 -7.88
CA GLU A 376 -4.52 14.67 -9.32
C GLU A 376 -5.81 15.26 -9.92
N ASN A 377 -6.84 15.46 -9.10
CA ASN A 377 -8.16 15.95 -9.48
C ASN A 377 -8.54 17.19 -8.64
N PRO A 378 -7.80 18.32 -8.74
CA PRO A 378 -8.03 19.49 -7.90
C PRO A 378 -9.31 20.26 -8.26
N ASP A 379 -9.77 20.16 -9.52
CA ASP A 379 -11.00 20.78 -9.98
C ASP A 379 -12.18 19.83 -9.79
N LEU A 380 -12.92 20.04 -8.71
CA LEU A 380 -14.07 19.20 -8.33
C LEU A 380 -15.23 19.30 -9.35
N GLY A 381 -15.33 20.38 -10.12
CA GLY A 381 -16.34 20.56 -11.16
C GLY A 381 -16.11 19.68 -12.39
N GLN A 382 -14.89 19.22 -12.58
CA GLN A 382 -14.54 18.31 -13.67
C GLN A 382 -14.71 16.83 -13.32
N LEU A 383 -14.94 16.49 -12.05
CA LEU A 383 -15.18 15.11 -11.66
C LEU A 383 -16.39 14.51 -12.35
N ARG A 384 -16.29 13.25 -12.75
CA ARG A 384 -17.35 12.47 -13.36
C ARG A 384 -17.68 11.25 -12.50
N GLU A 385 -18.97 11.03 -12.30
CA GLU A 385 -19.51 9.97 -11.45
C GLU A 385 -19.19 8.57 -11.99
N TYR A 386 -19.37 8.38 -13.31
CA TYR A 386 -19.14 7.11 -14.00
C TYR A 386 -17.92 7.22 -14.91
N TRP A 387 -16.99 6.31 -14.76
CA TRP A 387 -15.78 6.28 -15.55
C TRP A 387 -15.18 4.88 -15.63
N ASN A 388 -14.34 4.68 -16.65
CA ASN A 388 -13.66 3.41 -16.87
C ASN A 388 -12.15 3.63 -16.82
N LEU A 389 -11.45 2.57 -16.41
CA LEU A 389 -9.99 2.52 -16.45
C LEU A 389 -9.56 1.25 -17.18
N PHE A 390 -8.57 1.38 -18.05
CA PHE A 390 -7.86 0.26 -18.64
C PHE A 390 -6.36 0.46 -18.43
N ALA A 391 -5.67 -0.59 -17.97
CA ALA A 391 -4.24 -0.55 -17.76
C ALA A 391 -3.56 -1.81 -18.30
N VAL A 392 -2.34 -1.63 -18.80
CA VAL A 392 -1.42 -2.73 -19.16
C VAL A 392 -0.10 -2.48 -18.45
N GLN A 393 0.46 -3.50 -17.81
CA GLN A 393 1.74 -3.43 -17.10
C GLN A 393 2.67 -4.53 -17.57
N ALA A 394 3.92 -4.20 -17.82
CA ALA A 394 5.00 -5.14 -17.92
C ALA A 394 5.88 -5.04 -16.67
N ALA A 395 6.32 -6.19 -16.14
CA ALA A 395 7.20 -6.25 -14.97
C ALA A 395 8.32 -7.26 -15.20
N PHE A 396 9.48 -6.92 -14.63
CA PHE A 396 10.71 -7.72 -14.65
C PHE A 396 11.23 -7.90 -13.23
N ARG A 397 11.81 -9.06 -12.92
CA ARG A 397 12.55 -9.33 -11.67
C ARG A 397 13.79 -10.17 -11.91
N PHE A 398 14.78 -10.04 -11.02
CA PHE A 398 16.02 -10.85 -10.99
C PHE A 398 16.39 -11.23 -9.57
#